data_ebf59f5e1c2c2787bcb39d1959cfcf92
#
_entry.id   ebf59f5e1c2c2787bcb39d1959cfcf92
#
_cell.length_a   1.000
_cell.length_b   1.000
_cell.length_c   1.000
_cell.angle_alpha   90.00
_cell.angle_beta   90.00
_cell.angle_gamma   90.00
#
_symmetry.space_group_name_H-M   'P 1'
#
loop_
_entity.id
_entity.type
_entity.pdbx_description
1 polymer ?
#
loop_
_entity_poly.entity_id
_entity_poly.type
_entity_poly.pdbx_seq_one_letter_code
_entity_poly.pdbx_strand_id
1 'polypeptide(L)'
;MSDTTAVLLRRGAVVTVSFDPVTGSEAAKVRPAVIVSNNTANAAAARSCGVVTVVPVTSNTARVHPFQVLLPAKATGLPRDSKAQAEQLRAVSVSRIRGAAGWLTSELMDELDEAIRVHLAL
;
A
#
# COMPACT_ATOMS: atom_id res chain seq x y z
N MET A 1 18.36 11.30 -5.47
CA MET A 1 17.30 10.28 -5.40
C MET A 1 17.58 9.18 -6.39
N SER A 2 17.57 7.96 -5.93
CA SER A 2 17.82 6.84 -6.81
C SER A 2 16.58 6.50 -7.64
N ASP A 3 16.80 5.93 -8.82
CA ASP A 3 15.71 5.45 -9.68
C ASP A 3 14.89 4.36 -8.98
N THR A 4 15.49 3.66 -8.01
CA THR A 4 14.83 2.62 -7.23
C THR A 4 13.58 3.14 -6.52
N THR A 5 13.65 4.33 -5.93
CA THR A 5 12.50 4.93 -5.25
C THR A 5 11.36 5.18 -6.23
N ALA A 6 11.67 5.73 -7.42
CA ALA A 6 10.66 5.98 -8.43
C ALA A 6 9.99 4.69 -8.91
N VAL A 7 10.75 3.60 -9.02
CA VAL A 7 10.20 2.29 -9.41
C VAL A 7 9.27 1.74 -8.33
N LEU A 8 9.62 1.90 -7.05
CA LEU A 8 8.79 1.45 -5.94
C LEU A 8 7.48 2.24 -5.84
N LEU A 9 7.48 3.51 -6.24
CA LEU A 9 6.33 4.39 -6.09
C LEU A 9 5.45 4.35 -7.33
N ARG A 10 4.97 3.17 -7.66
CA ARG A 10 4.04 3.01 -8.77
C ARG A 10 2.71 2.49 -8.25
N ARG A 11 1.63 3.01 -8.83
CA ARG A 11 0.29 2.58 -8.50
C ARG A 11 0.17 1.06 -8.71
N GLY A 12 -0.29 0.35 -7.67
CA GLY A 12 -0.37 -1.11 -7.68
C GLY A 12 0.82 -1.81 -7.06
N ALA A 13 1.93 -1.12 -6.82
CA ALA A 13 3.05 -1.70 -6.10
C ALA A 13 2.67 -1.91 -4.63
N VAL A 14 3.07 -3.05 -4.07
CA VAL A 14 2.96 -3.28 -2.63
C VAL A 14 4.33 -3.01 -2.03
N VAL A 15 4.37 -2.08 -1.10
CA VAL A 15 5.62 -1.66 -0.45
C VAL A 15 5.52 -1.89 1.05
N THR A 16 6.68 -1.99 1.71
CA THR A 16 6.71 -2.02 3.17
C THR A 16 6.82 -0.60 3.68
N VAL A 17 6.00 -0.25 4.65
CA VAL A 17 5.90 1.11 5.18
C VAL A 17 6.03 1.07 6.69
N SER A 18 6.83 2.00 7.22
CA SER A 18 6.90 2.25 8.65
C SER A 18 5.80 3.24 9.00
N PHE A 19 4.66 2.73 9.48
CA PHE A 19 3.49 3.58 9.74
C PHE A 19 3.62 4.40 11.01
N ASP A 20 4.16 3.79 12.04
CA ASP A 20 4.22 4.44 13.33
C ASP A 20 5.64 4.87 13.66
N PRO A 21 5.82 6.04 14.27
CA PRO A 21 7.14 6.41 14.77
C PRO A 21 7.54 5.46 15.89
N VAL A 22 8.83 5.23 16.03
CA VAL A 22 9.37 4.47 17.16
C VAL A 22 9.15 5.29 18.43
N THR A 23 8.52 4.68 19.44
CA THR A 23 8.25 5.32 20.72
C THR A 23 8.82 4.45 21.83
N GLY A 24 9.71 5.01 22.61
CA GLY A 24 10.36 4.28 23.71
C GLY A 24 11.13 3.08 23.20
N SER A 25 10.90 1.91 23.79
CA SER A 25 11.58 0.66 23.43
C SER A 25 10.85 -0.14 22.37
N GLU A 26 9.73 0.37 21.84
CA GLU A 26 8.97 -0.36 20.84
C GLU A 26 9.64 -0.29 19.48
N ALA A 27 9.67 -1.42 18.77
CA ALA A 27 10.14 -1.45 17.39
C ALA A 27 9.12 -0.78 16.49
N ALA A 28 9.59 -0.08 15.46
CA ALA A 28 8.70 0.50 14.46
C ALA A 28 7.90 -0.61 13.79
N LYS A 29 6.58 -0.41 13.64
CA LYS A 29 5.73 -1.35 12.94
C LYS A 29 5.87 -1.13 11.45
N VAL A 30 6.40 -2.13 10.76
CA VAL A 30 6.54 -2.11 9.31
C VAL A 30 5.50 -3.07 8.75
N ARG A 31 4.65 -2.57 7.85
CA ARG A 31 3.57 -3.35 7.25
C ARG A 31 3.53 -3.12 5.74
N PRO A 32 3.00 -4.10 5.00
CA PRO A 32 2.80 -3.87 3.57
C PRO A 32 1.63 -2.92 3.34
N ALA A 33 1.71 -2.18 2.24
CA ALA A 33 0.64 -1.30 1.80
C ALA A 33 0.70 -1.15 0.29
N VAL A 34 -0.47 -0.99 -0.33
CA VAL A 34 -0.57 -0.81 -1.77
C VAL A 34 -0.54 0.68 -2.10
N ILE A 35 0.33 1.08 -3.02
CA ILE A 35 0.34 2.45 -3.56
C ILE A 35 -0.90 2.61 -4.43
N VAL A 36 -1.76 3.58 -4.10
CA VAL A 36 -2.99 3.82 -4.86
C VAL A 36 -3.06 5.21 -5.49
N SER A 37 -2.18 6.14 -5.11
CA SER A 37 -2.11 7.43 -5.76
C SER A 37 -1.63 7.29 -7.20
N ASN A 38 -2.00 8.24 -8.06
CA ASN A 38 -1.66 8.18 -9.48
C ASN A 38 -0.15 8.34 -9.71
N ASN A 39 0.32 7.81 -10.85
CA ASN A 39 1.76 7.76 -11.11
C ASN A 39 2.39 9.13 -11.32
N THR A 40 1.65 10.12 -11.79
CA THR A 40 2.16 11.50 -11.92
C THR A 40 2.46 12.07 -10.53
N ALA A 41 1.52 11.92 -9.61
CA ALA A 41 1.71 12.37 -8.22
C ALA A 41 2.82 11.58 -7.53
N ASN A 42 2.90 10.27 -7.79
CA ASN A 42 3.94 9.42 -7.21
C ASN A 42 5.34 9.86 -7.68
N ALA A 43 5.49 10.16 -8.96
CA ALA A 43 6.76 10.64 -9.50
C ALA A 43 7.16 11.98 -8.89
N ALA A 44 6.20 12.89 -8.72
CA ALA A 44 6.47 14.16 -8.07
C ALA A 44 6.90 13.98 -6.62
N ALA A 45 6.22 13.09 -5.89
CA ALA A 45 6.58 12.77 -4.50
C ALA A 45 7.98 12.17 -4.40
N ALA A 46 8.36 11.31 -5.35
CA ALA A 46 9.68 10.70 -5.36
C ALA A 46 10.78 11.77 -5.51
N ARG A 47 10.53 12.80 -6.32
CA ARG A 47 11.52 13.86 -6.57
C ARG A 47 11.64 14.83 -5.39
N SER A 48 10.56 15.05 -4.66
CA SER A 48 10.50 16.09 -3.61
C SER A 48 10.44 15.53 -2.19
N CYS A 49 10.54 14.20 -2.03
CA CYS A 49 10.30 13.53 -0.76
C CYS A 49 8.94 13.92 -0.16
N GLY A 50 7.91 13.92 -1.02
CA GLY A 50 6.56 14.28 -0.62
C GLY A 50 5.79 13.11 -0.04
N VAL A 51 4.48 13.08 -0.28
CA VAL A 51 3.60 12.03 0.22
C VAL A 51 2.96 11.26 -0.93
N VAL A 52 2.65 10.00 -0.66
CA VAL A 52 1.84 9.15 -1.54
C VAL A 52 0.67 8.62 -0.75
N THR A 53 -0.36 8.15 -1.44
CA THR A 53 -1.52 7.56 -0.79
C THR A 53 -1.43 6.05 -0.87
N VAL A 54 -1.65 5.39 0.25
CA VAL A 54 -1.53 3.93 0.35
C VAL A 54 -2.76 3.33 1.01
N VAL A 55 -2.98 2.04 0.73
CA VAL A 55 -3.96 1.20 1.42
C VAL A 55 -3.20 0.14 2.20
N PRO A 56 -3.26 0.16 3.53
CA PRO A 56 -2.59 -0.86 4.34
C PRO A 56 -3.10 -2.27 4.08
N VAL A 57 -2.22 -3.23 4.26
CA VAL A 57 -2.48 -4.65 4.03
C VAL A 57 -2.25 -5.41 5.34
N THR A 58 -3.14 -6.35 5.64
CA THR A 58 -3.00 -7.22 6.82
C THR A 58 -3.08 -8.67 6.40
N SER A 59 -2.38 -9.55 7.13
CA SER A 59 -2.48 -10.99 6.91
C SER A 59 -3.67 -11.63 7.65
N ASN A 60 -4.44 -10.86 8.40
CA ASN A 60 -5.66 -11.35 9.03
C ASN A 60 -6.79 -11.34 8.01
N THR A 61 -7.09 -12.51 7.43
CA THR A 61 -8.11 -12.65 6.40
C THR A 61 -9.39 -13.33 6.90
N ALA A 62 -9.58 -13.39 8.22
CA ALA A 62 -10.73 -14.08 8.81
C ALA A 62 -12.07 -13.52 8.31
N ARG A 63 -12.11 -12.23 7.97
CA ARG A 63 -13.28 -11.58 7.42
C ARG A 63 -12.83 -10.57 6.37
N VAL A 64 -13.50 -10.59 5.20
CA VAL A 64 -13.22 -9.62 4.14
C VAL A 64 -14.51 -8.85 3.88
N HIS A 65 -14.52 -7.57 4.20
CA HIS A 65 -15.68 -6.69 4.01
C HIS A 65 -15.75 -6.17 2.57
N PRO A 66 -16.91 -5.65 2.12
CA PRO A 66 -17.02 -5.08 0.75
C PRO A 66 -16.04 -3.96 0.44
N PHE A 67 -15.53 -3.27 1.46
CA PHE A 67 -14.51 -2.22 1.31
C PHE A 67 -13.09 -2.77 1.51
N GLN A 68 -12.91 -4.09 1.36
CA GLN A 68 -11.62 -4.76 1.46
C GLN A 68 -11.44 -5.72 0.29
N VAL A 69 -10.21 -6.07 -0.02
CA VAL A 69 -9.90 -6.96 -1.14
C VAL A 69 -8.94 -8.06 -0.68
N LEU A 70 -9.32 -9.31 -0.92
CA LEU A 70 -8.42 -10.43 -0.66
C LEU A 70 -7.26 -10.40 -1.65
N LEU A 71 -6.05 -10.54 -1.13
CA LEU A 71 -4.81 -10.52 -1.92
C LEU A 71 -4.11 -11.87 -1.76
N PRO A 72 -4.36 -12.83 -2.68
CA PRO A 72 -3.70 -14.13 -2.58
C PRO A 72 -2.18 -14.01 -2.72
N ALA A 73 -1.45 -14.73 -1.89
CA ALA A 73 0.02 -14.75 -1.94
C ALA A 73 0.52 -15.12 -3.34
N LYS A 74 -0.13 -16.10 -3.98
CA LYS A 74 0.26 -16.57 -5.32
C LYS A 74 0.18 -15.47 -6.39
N ALA A 75 -0.76 -14.54 -6.24
CA ALA A 75 -1.00 -13.51 -7.23
C ALA A 75 -0.22 -12.23 -6.96
N THR A 76 0.31 -12.05 -5.76
CA THR A 76 0.88 -10.77 -5.32
C THR A 76 2.35 -10.84 -4.94
N GLY A 77 2.88 -12.03 -4.73
CA GLY A 77 4.24 -12.19 -4.22
C GLY A 77 4.37 -11.94 -2.71
N LEU A 78 3.26 -11.69 -2.02
CA LEU A 78 3.28 -11.57 -0.56
C LEU A 78 3.56 -12.94 0.09
N PRO A 79 4.16 -12.97 1.29
CA PRO A 79 4.52 -14.24 1.93
C PRO A 79 3.33 -15.09 2.36
N ARG A 80 2.15 -14.48 2.51
CA ARG A 80 0.92 -15.19 2.88
C ARG A 80 -0.28 -14.44 2.33
N ASP A 81 -1.42 -15.13 2.24
CA ASP A 81 -2.67 -14.50 1.84
C ASP A 81 -2.98 -13.34 2.78
N SER A 82 -3.41 -12.24 2.21
CA SER A 82 -3.61 -10.99 2.93
C SER A 82 -4.85 -10.30 2.40
N LYS A 83 -5.21 -9.17 2.99
CA LYS A 83 -6.29 -8.33 2.46
C LYS A 83 -5.88 -6.86 2.50
N ALA A 84 -6.31 -6.12 1.50
CA ALA A 84 -6.15 -4.68 1.44
C ALA A 84 -7.34 -4.02 2.15
N GLN A 85 -7.04 -3.07 3.02
CA GLN A 85 -8.05 -2.42 3.88
C GLN A 85 -8.29 -0.99 3.38
N ALA A 86 -9.24 -0.82 2.44
CA ALA A 86 -9.51 0.50 1.88
C ALA A 86 -9.98 1.49 2.96
N GLU A 87 -10.61 1.00 4.03
CA GLU A 87 -11.04 1.85 5.13
C GLU A 87 -9.86 2.44 5.93
N GLN A 88 -8.65 1.93 5.70
CA GLN A 88 -7.43 2.43 6.34
C GLN A 88 -6.60 3.31 5.39
N LEU A 89 -7.16 3.67 4.25
CA LEU A 89 -6.49 4.52 3.26
C LEU A 89 -5.90 5.76 3.93
N ARG A 90 -4.63 6.06 3.62
CA ARG A 90 -3.96 7.18 4.24
C ARG A 90 -2.79 7.69 3.40
N ALA A 91 -2.40 8.93 3.65
CA ALA A 91 -1.19 9.50 3.08
C ALA A 91 0.01 9.13 3.95
N VAL A 92 1.12 8.81 3.32
CA VAL A 92 2.38 8.56 4.04
C VAL A 92 3.51 9.29 3.33
N SER A 93 4.50 9.74 4.12
CA SER A 93 5.71 10.33 3.55
C SER A 93 6.51 9.26 2.82
N VAL A 94 7.08 9.63 1.67
CA VAL A 94 7.98 8.74 0.93
C VAL A 94 9.11 8.22 1.82
N SER A 95 9.55 9.03 2.79
CA SER A 95 10.62 8.63 3.70
C SER A 95 10.27 7.43 4.60
N ARG A 96 8.99 7.08 4.69
CA ARG A 96 8.56 5.93 5.48
C ARG A 96 8.53 4.62 4.70
N ILE A 97 8.75 4.67 3.39
CA ILE A 97 8.75 3.48 2.54
C ILE A 97 10.10 2.79 2.67
N ARG A 98 10.09 1.50 3.00
CA ARG A 98 11.30 0.73 3.30
C ARG A 98 11.73 -0.20 2.18
N GLY A 99 10.81 -0.65 1.34
CA GLY A 99 11.18 -1.55 0.24
C GLY A 99 9.97 -2.11 -0.47
N ALA A 100 10.24 -3.02 -1.41
CA ALA A 100 9.21 -3.71 -2.16
C ALA A 100 8.71 -4.92 -1.38
N ALA A 101 7.40 -5.20 -1.49
CA ALA A 101 6.78 -6.36 -0.84
C ALA A 101 6.02 -7.24 -1.83
N GLY A 102 5.55 -6.66 -2.94
CA GLY A 102 4.78 -7.41 -3.92
C GLY A 102 4.16 -6.50 -4.96
N TRP A 103 3.16 -7.02 -5.64
CA TRP A 103 2.55 -6.33 -6.76
C TRP A 103 1.09 -6.78 -6.95
N LEU A 104 0.20 -5.85 -7.27
CA LEU A 104 -1.17 -6.20 -7.62
C LEU A 104 -1.31 -6.37 -9.13
N THR A 105 -2.00 -7.43 -9.54
CA THR A 105 -2.43 -7.58 -10.92
C THR A 105 -3.45 -6.49 -11.25
N SER A 106 -3.69 -6.26 -12.55
CA SER A 106 -4.69 -5.27 -12.97
C SER A 106 -6.08 -5.63 -12.43
N GLU A 107 -6.41 -6.93 -12.38
CA GLU A 107 -7.69 -7.38 -11.84
C GLU A 107 -7.84 -7.05 -10.35
N LEU A 108 -6.80 -7.31 -9.57
CA LEU A 108 -6.81 -6.98 -8.14
C LEU A 108 -6.84 -5.48 -7.92
N MET A 109 -6.16 -4.72 -8.79
CA MET A 109 -6.18 -3.26 -8.69
C MET A 109 -7.58 -2.71 -8.98
N ASP A 110 -8.28 -3.30 -9.96
CA ASP A 110 -9.67 -2.92 -10.26
C ASP A 110 -10.58 -3.21 -9.06
N GLU A 111 -10.40 -4.36 -8.40
CA GLU A 111 -11.15 -4.69 -7.19
C GLU A 111 -10.85 -3.68 -6.08
N LEU A 112 -9.60 -3.28 -5.92
CA LEU A 112 -9.22 -2.30 -4.90
C LEU A 112 -9.81 -0.94 -5.21
N ASP A 113 -9.80 -0.52 -6.48
CA ASP A 113 -10.44 0.73 -6.89
C ASP A 113 -11.92 0.73 -6.50
N GLU A 114 -12.61 -0.39 -6.73
CA GLU A 114 -14.02 -0.50 -6.36
C GLU A 114 -14.22 -0.47 -4.84
N ALA A 115 -13.35 -1.13 -4.09
CA ALA A 115 -13.41 -1.08 -2.62
C ALA A 115 -13.22 0.34 -2.11
N ILE A 116 -12.32 1.11 -2.72
CA ILE A 116 -12.12 2.52 -2.38
C ILE A 116 -13.38 3.34 -2.69
N ARG A 117 -14.01 3.10 -3.85
CA ARG A 117 -15.27 3.78 -4.19
C ARG A 117 -16.36 3.47 -3.16
N VAL A 118 -16.47 2.22 -2.76
CA VAL A 118 -17.44 1.82 -1.74
C VAL A 118 -17.17 2.56 -0.42
N HIS A 119 -15.94 2.55 0.03
CA HIS A 119 -15.57 3.18 1.30
C HIS A 119 -15.80 4.70 1.29
N LEU A 120 -15.43 5.36 0.20
CA LEU A 120 -15.52 6.81 0.10
C LEU A 120 -16.84 7.30 -0.52
N ALA A 121 -17.72 6.40 -0.91
CA ALA A 121 -19.01 6.71 -1.55
C ALA A 121 -18.85 7.53 -2.86
N LEU A 122 -17.86 7.13 -3.64
CA LEU A 122 -17.60 7.78 -4.94
C LEU A 122 -18.44 7.18 -6.06
#